data_d663b350e7b7cf88ed6bb9a118d082d1
#
_entry.id   d663b350e7b7cf88ed6bb9a118d082d1
#
_cell.length_a   1.000
_cell.length_b   1.000
_cell.length_c   1.000
_cell.angle_alpha   90.00
_cell.angle_beta   90.00
_cell.angle_gamma   90.00
#
_symmetry.space_group_name_H-M   'P 1'
#
loop_
_entity.id
_entity.type
_entity.pdbx_description
1 polymer ?
#
loop_
_entity_poly.entity_id
_entity_poly.type
_entity_poly.pdbx_seq_one_letter_code
_entity_poly.pdbx_strand_id
1 'polypeptide(L)'
;YKRQSLMSGASLGNDLDKQLTEAGVLARRMPFQVDATLRKAINAGEVMFIDQHLSDTVEQIRNLQLKKPDIAVIEAVAITEDGHIVPTTSVGNSASFAIFAERVIVEINLAHNPNLEGLHDIYIPTYRPTRTPIPLVRADQRIGSGAIPIPADKIAAIVITEQADSYSTVTAP
;
A
#
# COMPACT_ATOMS: atom_id res chain seq x y z
N TYR A 1 9.63 16.78 -16.98
CA TYR A 1 8.85 15.75 -16.28
C TYR A 1 8.80 16.12 -14.79
N LYS A 2 7.60 16.15 -14.19
CA LYS A 2 7.48 16.32 -12.74
C LYS A 2 7.88 15.00 -12.09
N ARG A 3 8.92 15.04 -11.26
CA ARG A 3 9.29 13.89 -10.44
C ARG A 3 8.23 13.63 -9.36
N GLN A 4 8.05 12.36 -8.99
CA GLN A 4 7.00 11.89 -8.09
C GLN A 4 7.55 11.53 -6.71
N SER A 5 6.69 11.65 -5.69
CA SER A 5 6.93 11.04 -4.39
C SER A 5 6.22 9.69 -4.35
N LEU A 6 6.96 8.63 -4.05
CA LEU A 6 6.41 7.28 -3.89
C LEU A 6 6.37 6.92 -2.42
N MET A 7 5.17 6.57 -1.97
CA MET A 7 4.92 5.99 -0.66
C MET A 7 4.43 4.56 -0.83
N SER A 8 4.95 3.63 -0.05
CA SER A 8 4.49 2.24 -0.09
C SER A 8 4.37 1.66 1.32
N GLY A 9 3.94 0.42 1.42
CA GLY A 9 4.20 -0.41 2.57
C GLY A 9 5.66 -0.90 2.57
N ALA A 10 5.91 -2.07 3.14
CA ALA A 10 7.20 -2.74 3.03
C ALA A 10 7.34 -3.37 1.63
N SER A 11 7.76 -2.60 0.64
CA SER A 11 8.04 -3.13 -0.70
C SER A 11 9.28 -4.00 -0.67
N LEU A 12 9.09 -5.29 -0.91
CA LEU A 12 10.16 -6.29 -0.97
C LEU A 12 10.53 -6.67 -2.42
N GLY A 13 9.69 -6.31 -3.39
CA GLY A 13 9.96 -6.54 -4.82
C GLY A 13 11.01 -5.59 -5.37
N ASN A 14 11.86 -6.08 -6.25
CA ASN A 14 12.98 -5.33 -6.83
C ASN A 14 12.59 -4.54 -8.09
N ASP A 15 11.43 -4.83 -8.71
CA ASP A 15 11.14 -4.32 -10.05
C ASP A 15 10.63 -2.88 -10.04
N LEU A 16 9.67 -2.55 -9.17
CA LEU A 16 9.05 -1.23 -9.15
C LEU A 16 10.04 -0.11 -8.86
N ASP A 17 10.79 -0.21 -7.78
CA ASP A 17 11.74 0.80 -7.35
C ASP A 17 12.87 0.96 -8.38
N LYS A 18 13.35 -0.15 -8.96
CA LYS A 18 14.34 -0.15 -10.02
C LYS A 18 13.85 0.58 -11.28
N GLN A 19 12.70 0.17 -11.81
CA GLN A 19 12.15 0.73 -13.06
C GLN A 19 11.86 2.23 -12.92
N LEU A 20 11.26 2.66 -11.81
CA LEU A 20 10.98 4.07 -11.57
C LEU A 20 12.25 4.91 -11.39
N THR A 21 13.30 4.32 -10.80
CA THR A 21 14.60 4.98 -10.65
C THR A 21 15.28 5.14 -12.00
N GLU A 22 15.36 4.07 -12.81
CA GLU A 22 15.95 4.10 -14.15
C GLU A 22 15.20 5.05 -15.09
N ALA A 23 13.88 5.18 -14.94
CA ALA A 23 13.08 6.16 -15.65
C ALA A 23 13.29 7.61 -15.17
N GLY A 24 14.00 7.84 -14.07
CA GLY A 24 14.30 9.17 -13.52
C GLY A 24 13.06 9.92 -13.00
N VAL A 25 11.98 9.21 -12.67
CA VAL A 25 10.70 9.82 -12.27
C VAL A 25 10.55 9.99 -10.76
N LEU A 26 11.44 9.42 -9.95
CA LEU A 26 11.40 9.55 -8.49
C LEU A 26 12.10 10.82 -8.00
N ALA A 27 11.40 11.60 -7.18
CA ALA A 27 11.99 12.67 -6.36
C ALA A 27 12.17 12.23 -4.92
N ARG A 28 11.22 11.45 -4.40
CA ARG A 28 11.20 11.03 -2.99
C ARG A 28 10.67 9.62 -2.87
N ARG A 29 11.27 8.86 -1.96
CA ARG A 29 10.85 7.51 -1.60
C ARG A 29 10.70 7.37 -0.10
N MET A 30 9.65 6.72 0.37
CA MET A 30 9.40 6.42 1.78
C MET A 30 8.42 5.23 1.91
N PRO A 31 8.36 4.59 3.07
CA PRO A 31 9.27 4.70 4.23
C PRO A 31 10.40 3.68 4.16
N PHE A 32 10.32 2.69 3.27
CA PHE A 32 11.22 1.54 3.20
C PHE A 32 11.52 1.16 1.75
N GLN A 33 12.74 0.70 1.49
CA GLN A 33 13.15 0.18 0.18
C GLN A 33 14.31 -0.83 0.33
N VAL A 34 14.42 -1.77 -0.60
CA VAL A 34 15.49 -2.79 -0.63
C VAL A 34 16.28 -2.80 -1.95
N ASP A 35 15.80 -2.07 -2.97
CA ASP A 35 16.39 -2.08 -4.31
C ASP A 35 17.77 -1.44 -4.36
N ALA A 36 18.72 -2.14 -5.02
CA ALA A 36 20.12 -1.69 -5.10
C ALA A 36 20.30 -0.48 -6.05
N THR A 37 19.48 -0.37 -7.10
CA THR A 37 19.55 0.75 -8.07
C THR A 37 19.06 2.02 -7.40
N LEU A 38 17.92 1.93 -6.71
CA LEU A 38 17.40 3.05 -5.94
C LEU A 38 18.36 3.47 -4.83
N ARG A 39 18.99 2.53 -4.12
CA ARG A 39 20.00 2.83 -3.10
C ARG A 39 21.17 3.63 -3.64
N LYS A 40 21.65 3.30 -4.84
CA LYS A 40 22.70 4.09 -5.51
C LYS A 40 22.25 5.52 -5.79
N ALA A 41 21.04 5.71 -6.32
CA ALA A 41 20.48 7.02 -6.58
C ALA A 41 20.28 7.85 -5.29
N ILE A 42 19.86 7.21 -4.20
CA ILE A 42 19.76 7.85 -2.87
C ILE A 42 21.14 8.32 -2.39
N ASN A 43 22.15 7.44 -2.44
CA ASN A 43 23.50 7.77 -2.02
C ASN A 43 24.16 8.86 -2.89
N ALA A 44 23.76 8.95 -4.15
CA ALA A 44 24.21 10.02 -5.06
C ALA A 44 23.44 11.35 -4.85
N GLY A 45 22.44 11.38 -3.97
CA GLY A 45 21.62 12.57 -3.73
C GLY A 45 20.58 12.88 -4.82
N GLU A 46 20.34 11.94 -5.73
CA GLU A 46 19.41 12.09 -6.83
C GLU A 46 17.95 11.88 -6.40
N VAL A 47 17.73 11.03 -5.39
CA VAL A 47 16.43 10.73 -4.80
C VAL A 47 16.49 10.94 -3.29
N MET A 48 15.55 11.72 -2.76
CA MET A 48 15.39 11.87 -1.32
C MET A 48 14.77 10.59 -0.73
N PHE A 49 15.38 10.04 0.30
CA PHE A 49 14.83 8.91 1.04
C PHE A 49 14.48 9.32 2.47
N ILE A 50 13.29 8.92 2.92
CA ILE A 50 12.83 9.13 4.29
C ILE A 50 12.57 7.74 4.89
N ASP A 51 13.48 7.32 5.75
CA ASP A 51 13.33 6.10 6.54
C ASP A 51 12.47 6.38 7.77
N GLN A 52 11.42 5.59 7.95
CA GLN A 52 10.52 5.72 9.09
C GLN A 52 9.72 4.42 9.30
N HIS A 53 9.07 4.30 10.43
CA HIS A 53 8.14 3.20 10.65
C HIS A 53 6.94 3.29 9.69
N LEU A 54 6.45 2.13 9.25
CA LEU A 54 5.27 2.05 8.37
C LEU A 54 4.05 2.73 8.97
N SER A 55 3.85 2.60 10.29
CA SER A 55 2.78 3.25 11.03
C SER A 55 2.86 4.77 10.97
N ASP A 56 4.07 5.34 11.00
CA ASP A 56 4.26 6.79 10.99
C ASP A 56 3.83 7.41 9.67
N THR A 57 4.07 6.74 8.55
CA THR A 57 3.60 7.19 7.23
C THR A 57 2.10 7.38 7.22
N VAL A 58 1.35 6.41 7.75
CA VAL A 58 -0.12 6.47 7.82
C VAL A 58 -0.58 7.61 8.75
N GLU A 59 0.02 7.73 9.93
CA GLU A 59 -0.33 8.81 10.86
C GLU A 59 -0.02 10.20 10.29
N GLN A 60 1.09 10.35 9.59
CA GLN A 60 1.46 11.62 8.95
C GLN A 60 0.50 12.02 7.82
N ILE A 61 0.02 11.05 7.03
CA ILE A 61 -1.01 11.31 6.02
C ILE A 61 -2.34 11.71 6.68
N ARG A 62 -2.74 10.99 7.73
CA ARG A 62 -3.96 11.26 8.49
C ARG A 62 -3.96 12.65 9.10
N ASN A 63 -2.84 13.04 9.69
CA ASN A 63 -2.66 14.31 10.38
C ASN A 63 -2.29 15.47 9.42
N LEU A 64 -2.32 15.24 8.10
CA LEU A 64 -1.98 16.21 7.05
C LEU A 64 -0.55 16.77 7.15
N GLN A 65 0.35 16.04 7.80
CA GLN A 65 1.79 16.35 7.84
C GLN A 65 2.46 15.94 6.51
N LEU A 66 1.93 14.93 5.85
CA LEU A 66 2.22 14.59 4.47
C LEU A 66 1.02 14.91 3.60
N LYS A 67 1.28 15.32 2.36
CA LYS A 67 0.23 15.48 1.35
C LYS A 67 -0.47 14.13 1.15
N LYS A 68 -1.79 14.15 1.04
CA LYS A 68 -2.56 12.98 0.63
C LYS A 68 -2.07 12.49 -0.74
N PRO A 69 -2.06 11.17 -0.99
CA PRO A 69 -1.71 10.64 -2.29
C PRO A 69 -2.68 11.15 -3.37
N ASP A 70 -2.17 11.55 -4.52
CA ASP A 70 -3.00 11.86 -5.68
C ASP A 70 -3.60 10.56 -6.25
N ILE A 71 -2.77 9.50 -6.28
CA ILE A 71 -3.16 8.17 -6.78
C ILE A 71 -2.64 7.12 -5.81
N ALA A 72 -3.50 6.14 -5.49
CA ALA A 72 -3.09 4.88 -4.88
C ALA A 72 -3.20 3.75 -5.90
N VAL A 73 -2.21 2.87 -5.95
CA VAL A 73 -2.26 1.63 -6.73
C VAL A 73 -2.37 0.49 -5.73
N ILE A 74 -3.44 -0.29 -5.83
CA ILE A 74 -3.78 -1.35 -4.89
C ILE A 74 -3.91 -2.66 -5.63
N GLU A 75 -3.08 -3.63 -5.27
CA GLU A 75 -3.19 -5.00 -5.75
C GLU A 75 -4.35 -5.70 -5.04
N ALA A 76 -5.15 -6.43 -5.81
CA ALA A 76 -6.39 -7.04 -5.35
C ALA A 76 -6.67 -8.37 -6.05
N VAL A 77 -7.53 -9.19 -5.45
CA VAL A 77 -8.11 -10.39 -6.07
C VAL A 77 -9.49 -10.14 -6.62
N ALA A 78 -10.22 -9.16 -6.06
CA ALA A 78 -11.58 -8.83 -6.48
C ALA A 78 -11.97 -7.39 -6.11
N ILE A 79 -13.04 -6.92 -6.73
CA ILE A 79 -13.80 -5.73 -6.32
C ILE A 79 -15.23 -6.21 -6.06
N THR A 80 -15.79 -5.85 -4.91
CA THR A 80 -17.16 -6.20 -4.55
C THR A 80 -18.18 -5.40 -5.37
N GLU A 81 -19.45 -5.79 -5.33
CA GLU A 81 -20.55 -5.07 -6.00
C GLU A 81 -20.67 -3.61 -5.51
N ASP A 82 -20.32 -3.35 -4.24
CA ASP A 82 -20.30 -2.00 -3.66
C ASP A 82 -19.04 -1.20 -4.03
N GLY A 83 -18.11 -1.78 -4.78
CA GLY A 83 -16.86 -1.15 -5.18
C GLY A 83 -15.73 -1.26 -4.13
N HIS A 84 -15.91 -2.05 -3.07
CA HIS A 84 -14.86 -2.28 -2.09
C HIS A 84 -13.77 -3.20 -2.67
N ILE A 85 -12.52 -2.98 -2.29
CA ILE A 85 -11.37 -3.73 -2.81
C ILE A 85 -11.05 -4.90 -1.89
N VAL A 86 -11.07 -6.12 -2.43
CA VAL A 86 -10.56 -7.32 -1.75
C VAL A 86 -9.06 -7.44 -2.08
N PRO A 87 -8.15 -7.05 -1.15
CA PRO A 87 -6.72 -7.05 -1.46
C PRO A 87 -6.16 -8.46 -1.59
N THR A 88 -4.94 -8.58 -2.10
CA THR A 88 -4.14 -9.79 -2.01
C THR A 88 -3.61 -9.99 -0.59
N THR A 89 -2.58 -10.79 -0.39
CA THR A 89 -1.94 -10.97 0.93
C THR A 89 -1.16 -9.72 1.39
N SER A 90 -0.88 -8.79 0.49
CA SER A 90 -0.12 -7.56 0.73
C SER A 90 -1.00 -6.41 1.23
N VAL A 91 -1.63 -6.57 2.38
CA VAL A 91 -2.56 -5.55 2.93
C VAL A 91 -1.80 -4.32 3.45
N GLY A 92 -0.88 -4.48 4.39
CA GLY A 92 -0.03 -3.41 4.94
C GLY A 92 -0.77 -2.07 5.13
N ASN A 93 -0.25 -1.01 4.50
CA ASN A 93 -0.84 0.33 4.51
C ASN A 93 -1.88 0.57 3.39
N SER A 94 -2.20 -0.45 2.59
CA SER A 94 -3.04 -0.33 1.39
C SER A 94 -4.39 0.29 1.67
N ALA A 95 -5.06 -0.13 2.76
CA ALA A 95 -6.36 0.42 3.14
C ALA A 95 -6.28 1.93 3.38
N SER A 96 -5.26 2.40 4.09
CA SER A 96 -5.06 3.82 4.35
C SER A 96 -4.74 4.60 3.08
N PHE A 97 -3.88 4.08 2.22
CA PHE A 97 -3.58 4.72 0.94
C PHE A 97 -4.82 4.85 0.07
N ALA A 98 -5.61 3.77 -0.07
CA ALA A 98 -6.85 3.80 -0.86
C ALA A 98 -7.87 4.80 -0.32
N ILE A 99 -8.05 4.87 1.00
CA ILE A 99 -9.00 5.78 1.65
C ILE A 99 -8.59 7.24 1.48
N PHE A 100 -7.28 7.55 1.62
CA PHE A 100 -6.81 8.93 1.59
C PHE A 100 -6.46 9.45 0.19
N ALA A 101 -6.20 8.57 -0.77
CA ALA A 101 -5.92 8.98 -2.15
C ALA A 101 -7.12 9.69 -2.79
N GLU A 102 -6.85 10.59 -3.73
CA GLU A 102 -7.91 11.21 -4.54
C GLU A 102 -8.51 10.19 -5.52
N ARG A 103 -7.68 9.33 -6.11
CA ARG A 103 -8.07 8.30 -7.07
C ARG A 103 -7.35 7.00 -6.75
N VAL A 104 -7.96 5.88 -7.15
CA VAL A 104 -7.40 4.55 -6.96
C VAL A 104 -7.32 3.83 -8.29
N ILE A 105 -6.18 3.21 -8.55
CA ILE A 105 -6.02 2.21 -9.61
C ILE A 105 -6.00 0.85 -8.92
N VAL A 106 -6.87 -0.05 -9.35
CA VAL A 106 -6.92 -1.41 -8.81
C VAL A 106 -6.24 -2.36 -9.79
N GLU A 107 -5.22 -3.05 -9.32
CA GLU A 107 -4.55 -4.11 -10.05
C GLU A 107 -5.15 -5.45 -9.62
N ILE A 108 -5.96 -6.07 -10.47
CA ILE A 108 -6.49 -7.41 -10.23
C ILE A 108 -5.45 -8.42 -10.72
N ASN A 109 -4.78 -9.07 -9.77
CA ASN A 109 -3.73 -10.04 -10.07
C ASN A 109 -4.30 -11.47 -10.04
N LEU A 110 -4.45 -12.07 -11.22
CA LEU A 110 -5.03 -13.40 -11.40
C LEU A 110 -4.12 -14.54 -10.93
N ALA A 111 -2.85 -14.26 -10.60
CA ALA A 111 -1.96 -15.26 -10.02
C ALA A 111 -2.33 -15.59 -8.56
N HIS A 112 -3.08 -14.72 -7.89
CA HIS A 112 -3.57 -14.95 -6.53
C HIS A 112 -4.87 -15.73 -6.51
N ASN A 113 -5.06 -16.51 -5.44
CA ASN A 113 -6.26 -17.30 -5.25
C ASN A 113 -7.46 -16.40 -4.89
N PRO A 114 -8.55 -16.41 -5.66
CA PRO A 114 -9.74 -15.62 -5.36
C PRO A 114 -10.41 -16.00 -4.02
N ASN A 115 -10.13 -17.18 -3.47
CA ASN A 115 -10.60 -17.59 -2.14
C ASN A 115 -10.02 -16.77 -0.98
N LEU A 116 -9.15 -15.79 -1.26
CA LEU A 116 -8.77 -14.76 -0.28
C LEU A 116 -9.96 -13.88 0.12
N GLU A 117 -11.01 -13.82 -0.70
CA GLU A 117 -12.25 -13.14 -0.34
C GLU A 117 -12.84 -13.73 0.94
N GLY A 118 -13.16 -12.86 1.90
CA GLY A 118 -13.69 -13.24 3.21
C GLY A 118 -12.63 -13.67 4.24
N LEU A 119 -11.35 -13.78 3.88
CA LEU A 119 -10.29 -14.12 4.84
C LEU A 119 -9.72 -12.90 5.58
N HIS A 120 -9.86 -11.71 5.02
CA HIS A 120 -9.31 -10.48 5.60
C HIS A 120 -10.07 -10.01 6.83
N ASP A 121 -9.36 -9.33 7.71
CA ASP A 121 -9.89 -8.61 8.88
C ASP A 121 -9.23 -7.22 8.93
N ILE A 122 -9.67 -6.34 8.03
CA ILE A 122 -9.07 -5.02 7.80
C ILE A 122 -9.72 -4.02 8.76
N TYR A 123 -8.99 -3.65 9.80
CA TYR A 123 -9.41 -2.65 10.77
C TYR A 123 -8.76 -1.30 10.50
N ILE A 124 -9.59 -0.26 10.41
CA ILE A 124 -9.13 1.11 10.20
C ILE A 124 -9.31 1.87 11.51
N PRO A 125 -8.19 2.17 12.21
CA PRO A 125 -8.26 2.84 13.51
C PRO A 125 -8.89 4.23 13.40
N THR A 126 -9.63 4.63 14.43
CA THR A 126 -10.17 5.98 14.55
C THR A 126 -9.09 7.02 14.80
N TYR A 127 -9.39 8.29 14.54
CA TYR A 127 -8.46 9.41 14.68
C TYR A 127 -8.36 9.91 16.12
N ARG A 128 -7.25 10.55 16.43
CA ARG A 128 -7.17 11.42 17.61
C ARG A 128 -8.08 12.66 17.44
N PRO A 129 -8.73 13.13 18.49
CA PRO A 129 -8.71 12.69 19.89
C PRO A 129 -9.66 11.52 20.20
N THR A 130 -10.46 11.08 19.25
CA THR A 130 -11.51 10.05 19.44
C THR A 130 -11.00 8.62 19.31
N ARG A 131 -9.68 8.42 19.33
CA ARG A 131 -9.07 7.10 19.23
C ARG A 131 -9.47 6.23 20.41
N THR A 132 -10.13 5.12 20.12
CA THR A 132 -10.52 4.10 21.10
C THR A 132 -9.56 2.91 21.04
N PRO A 133 -9.40 2.16 22.15
CA PRO A 133 -8.73 0.87 22.12
C PRO A 133 -9.38 -0.05 21.09
N ILE A 134 -8.59 -0.91 20.46
CA ILE A 134 -9.11 -1.93 19.56
C ILE A 134 -10.02 -2.86 20.36
N PRO A 135 -11.29 -3.09 19.95
CA PRO A 135 -12.27 -3.83 20.74
C PRO A 135 -12.08 -5.36 20.58
N LEU A 136 -10.85 -5.82 20.76
CA LEU A 136 -10.48 -7.22 20.64
C LEU A 136 -10.41 -7.85 22.03
N VAL A 137 -11.34 -8.74 22.36
CA VAL A 137 -11.44 -9.42 23.65
C VAL A 137 -11.28 -10.95 23.53
N ARG A 138 -11.25 -11.49 22.32
CA ARG A 138 -11.07 -12.92 22.05
C ARG A 138 -10.09 -13.12 20.90
N ALA A 139 -9.34 -14.21 20.92
CA ALA A 139 -8.33 -14.52 19.89
C ALA A 139 -8.93 -14.80 18.50
N ASP A 140 -10.19 -15.26 18.45
CA ASP A 140 -10.92 -15.58 17.21
C ASP A 140 -11.87 -14.46 16.75
N GLN A 141 -11.84 -13.32 17.43
CA GLN A 141 -12.73 -12.20 17.12
C GLN A 141 -12.24 -11.44 15.89
N ARG A 142 -13.15 -11.24 14.94
CA ARG A 142 -12.97 -10.28 13.84
C ARG A 142 -13.55 -8.93 14.21
N ILE A 143 -12.81 -7.87 13.87
CA ILE A 143 -13.15 -6.49 14.23
C ILE A 143 -13.21 -5.55 13.04
N GLY A 144 -12.71 -6.00 11.89
CA GLY A 144 -12.60 -5.23 10.67
C GLY A 144 -13.53 -5.71 9.55
N SER A 145 -13.21 -5.31 8.35
CA SER A 145 -13.91 -5.66 7.12
C SER A 145 -13.13 -6.68 6.30
N GLY A 146 -13.83 -7.50 5.52
CA GLY A 146 -13.22 -8.41 4.54
C GLY A 146 -12.67 -7.71 3.29
N ALA A 147 -12.96 -6.41 3.12
CA ALA A 147 -12.52 -5.62 1.98
C ALA A 147 -12.20 -4.18 2.41
N ILE A 148 -11.43 -3.47 1.60
CA ILE A 148 -11.12 -2.05 1.82
C ILE A 148 -12.31 -1.21 1.36
N PRO A 149 -12.99 -0.50 2.28
CA PRO A 149 -14.17 0.29 1.94
C PRO A 149 -13.77 1.62 1.28
N ILE A 150 -14.00 1.74 0.00
CA ILE A 150 -13.88 3.00 -0.74
C ILE A 150 -15.14 3.23 -1.59
N PRO A 151 -15.49 4.47 -1.89
CA PRO A 151 -16.53 4.76 -2.88
C PRO A 151 -16.08 4.28 -4.27
N ALA A 152 -16.97 3.64 -5.02
CA ALA A 152 -16.66 3.08 -6.34
C ALA A 152 -16.20 4.14 -7.35
N ASP A 153 -16.66 5.38 -7.23
CA ASP A 153 -16.27 6.51 -8.08
C ASP A 153 -14.82 6.97 -7.88
N LYS A 154 -14.16 6.53 -6.81
CA LYS A 154 -12.71 6.72 -6.64
C LYS A 154 -11.88 5.85 -7.57
N ILE A 155 -12.41 4.73 -8.06
CA ILE A 155 -11.68 3.83 -8.94
C ILE A 155 -11.53 4.49 -10.31
N ALA A 156 -10.30 4.89 -10.62
CA ALA A 156 -9.97 5.55 -11.88
C ALA A 156 -9.71 4.56 -13.00
N ALA A 157 -9.16 3.38 -12.66
CA ALA A 157 -8.84 2.33 -13.61
C ALA A 157 -8.74 0.97 -12.91
N ILE A 158 -8.99 -0.08 -13.67
CA ILE A 158 -8.74 -1.48 -13.28
C ILE A 158 -7.76 -2.05 -14.28
N VAL A 159 -6.69 -2.66 -13.78
CA VAL A 159 -5.66 -3.33 -14.58
C VAL A 159 -5.68 -4.81 -14.23
N ILE A 160 -5.65 -5.66 -15.23
CA ILE A 160 -5.60 -7.12 -15.03
C ILE A 160 -4.16 -7.56 -15.23
N THR A 161 -3.61 -8.28 -14.27
CA THR A 161 -2.27 -8.88 -14.33
C THR A 161 -2.32 -10.36 -13.94
N GLU A 162 -1.26 -11.07 -14.27
CA GLU A 162 -1.04 -12.46 -13.85
C GLU A 162 0.45 -12.61 -13.52
N GLN A 163 0.85 -11.99 -12.43
CA GLN A 163 2.25 -11.96 -12.03
C GLN A 163 2.42 -12.56 -10.65
N ALA A 164 3.29 -13.58 -10.56
CA ALA A 164 3.62 -14.18 -9.29
C ALA A 164 4.37 -13.19 -8.37
N ASP A 165 4.08 -13.27 -7.07
CA ASP A 165 4.80 -12.49 -6.07
C ASP A 165 6.32 -12.75 -6.11
N SER A 166 7.08 -11.67 -5.99
CA SER A 166 8.47 -11.77 -5.59
C SER A 166 8.53 -11.76 -4.06
N TYR A 167 8.95 -12.86 -3.47
CA TYR A 167 9.09 -12.97 -2.02
C TYR A 167 10.57 -13.01 -1.61
N SER A 168 10.89 -12.43 -0.49
CA SER A 168 12.17 -12.64 0.16
C SER A 168 12.06 -13.78 1.16
N THR A 169 12.91 -14.78 1.03
CA THR A 169 13.03 -15.80 2.05
C THR A 169 13.76 -15.23 3.27
N VAL A 170 13.11 -15.29 4.43
CA VAL A 170 13.82 -15.12 5.70
C VAL A 170 14.53 -16.42 5.96
N THR A 171 15.82 -16.50 5.64
CA THR A 171 16.65 -17.61 6.10
C THR A 171 16.97 -17.38 7.57
N ALA A 172 16.59 -18.34 8.42
CA ALA A 172 17.08 -18.36 9.78
C ALA A 172 18.61 -18.47 9.79
N PRO A 173 19.31 -17.81 10.71
CA PRO A 173 20.76 -17.93 10.84
C PRO A 173 21.20 -19.34 11.19
#